data_3ebe3bc46a4f2a1d3108641552b465dc
#
_entry.id   3ebe3bc46a4f2a1d3108641552b465dc
#
_cell.length_a   1.000
_cell.length_b   1.000
_cell.length_c   1.000
_cell.angle_alpha   90.00
_cell.angle_beta   90.00
_cell.angle_gamma   90.00
#
_symmetry.space_group_name_H-M   'P 1'
#
loop_
_entity.id
_entity.type
_entity.pdbx_description
1 polymer ?
#
loop_
_entity_poly.entity_id
_entity_poly.type
_entity_poly.pdbx_seq_one_letter_code
_entity_poly.pdbx_strand_id
1 'polypeptide(L)'
;LLTDGKITLSTVADTYANVQEIKKINDAQVDMGAANVTVTSQTNITEINDLRDNDTTGNITINDVSESKDNLATIQGYGDVSLAAANISVTDVVTKDQADTIHGYNTAAGTTVTLSSVSDAFSNIDALQGTDGVVMTGATITATSAEAVTKANATKLDGFTNKTVTVASVKDTRSNVTDISDLAGVDMS
;
A
#
# COMPACT_ATOMS: atom_id res chain seq x y z
N LEU A 1 -4.13 16.18 -43.40
CA LEU A 1 -4.88 15.02 -43.96
C LEU A 1 -4.24 13.77 -43.34
N LEU A 2 -4.88 13.24 -42.30
CA LEU A 2 -4.57 11.89 -41.81
C LEU A 2 -5.11 10.93 -42.88
N THR A 3 -4.21 10.14 -43.44
CA THR A 3 -4.53 9.01 -44.30
C THR A 3 -5.33 7.98 -43.49
N ASP A 4 -6.12 7.11 -44.13
CA ASP A 4 -6.99 6.08 -43.54
C ASP A 4 -6.29 5.04 -42.63
N GLY A 5 -5.14 5.37 -42.05
CA GLY A 5 -4.35 4.50 -41.16
C GLY A 5 -4.59 4.81 -39.68
N LYS A 6 -4.84 3.78 -38.86
CA LYS A 6 -4.81 3.84 -37.39
C LYS A 6 -3.42 4.30 -36.89
N ILE A 7 -3.43 5.16 -35.86
CA ILE A 7 -2.21 5.49 -35.11
C ILE A 7 -2.00 4.35 -34.08
N THR A 8 -0.94 3.60 -34.21
CA THR A 8 -0.58 2.56 -33.22
C THR A 8 0.31 3.18 -32.15
N LEU A 9 -0.11 3.08 -30.89
CA LEU A 9 0.68 3.50 -29.73
C LEU A 9 1.48 2.29 -29.21
N SER A 10 2.76 2.49 -28.98
CA SER A 10 3.65 1.49 -28.36
C SER A 10 3.77 1.67 -26.86
N THR A 11 3.59 2.90 -26.38
CA THR A 11 3.64 3.27 -24.94
C THR A 11 2.64 4.37 -24.66
N VAL A 12 2.02 4.30 -23.48
CA VAL A 12 1.16 5.35 -22.91
C VAL A 12 1.58 5.56 -21.46
N ALA A 13 1.76 6.82 -21.04
CA ALA A 13 2.04 7.17 -19.66
C ALA A 13 1.14 8.33 -19.25
N ASP A 14 0.12 8.06 -18.46
CA ASP A 14 -0.84 9.08 -18.02
C ASP A 14 -1.65 8.58 -16.79
N THR A 15 -2.57 9.41 -16.30
CA THR A 15 -3.55 9.00 -15.31
C THR A 15 -4.49 7.93 -15.87
N TYR A 16 -5.06 7.09 -15.01
CA TYR A 16 -6.06 6.10 -15.45
C TYR A 16 -7.19 6.74 -16.29
N ALA A 17 -7.73 7.88 -15.82
CA ALA A 17 -8.79 8.59 -16.51
C ALA A 17 -8.40 9.00 -17.94
N ASN A 18 -7.19 9.51 -18.14
CA ASN A 18 -6.71 9.90 -19.47
C ASN A 18 -6.45 8.69 -20.38
N VAL A 19 -5.96 7.57 -19.82
CA VAL A 19 -5.82 6.30 -20.56
C VAL A 19 -7.20 5.86 -21.08
N GLN A 20 -8.25 5.97 -20.27
CA GLN A 20 -9.64 5.68 -20.71
C GLN A 20 -10.13 6.63 -21.79
N GLU A 21 -9.76 7.91 -21.77
CA GLU A 21 -10.10 8.86 -22.84
C GLU A 21 -9.38 8.51 -24.17
N ILE A 22 -8.10 8.11 -24.11
CA ILE A 22 -7.36 7.62 -25.28
C ILE A 22 -8.08 6.41 -25.88
N LYS A 23 -8.54 5.47 -25.04
CA LYS A 23 -9.29 4.30 -25.47
C LYS A 23 -10.59 4.69 -26.22
N LYS A 24 -11.33 5.69 -25.75
CA LYS A 24 -12.55 6.17 -26.43
C LYS A 24 -12.29 6.70 -27.85
N ILE A 25 -11.08 7.27 -28.07
CA ILE A 25 -10.64 7.68 -29.42
C ILE A 25 -10.29 6.47 -30.27
N ASN A 26 -9.99 5.32 -29.63
CA ASN A 26 -9.36 4.14 -30.20
C ASN A 26 -10.24 3.44 -31.27
N ASP A 27 -11.54 3.48 -31.18
CA ASP A 27 -12.41 2.63 -32.03
C ASP A 27 -12.30 2.92 -33.52
N ALA A 28 -11.73 4.06 -33.92
CA ALA A 28 -11.58 4.43 -35.32
C ALA A 28 -10.16 4.90 -35.74
N GLN A 29 -9.37 5.47 -34.85
CA GLN A 29 -8.16 6.20 -35.24
C GLN A 29 -6.89 5.89 -34.44
N VAL A 30 -7.01 5.34 -33.22
CA VAL A 30 -5.87 5.01 -32.33
C VAL A 30 -5.92 3.54 -31.95
N ASP A 31 -4.80 2.85 -31.93
CA ASP A 31 -4.66 1.45 -31.51
C ASP A 31 -3.70 1.35 -30.32
N MET A 32 -4.21 0.92 -29.18
CA MET A 32 -3.46 0.68 -27.95
C MET A 32 -3.26 -0.82 -27.66
N GLY A 33 -3.77 -1.73 -28.51
CA GLY A 33 -3.92 -3.14 -28.18
C GLY A 33 -2.65 -3.86 -27.68
N ALA A 34 -1.45 -3.36 -27.98
CA ALA A 34 -0.18 -3.92 -27.49
C ALA A 34 0.70 -2.87 -26.79
N ALA A 35 0.14 -1.71 -26.44
CA ALA A 35 0.90 -0.64 -25.80
C ALA A 35 1.31 -1.04 -24.38
N ASN A 36 2.54 -0.68 -23.97
CA ASN A 36 2.90 -0.66 -22.56
C ASN A 36 2.27 0.57 -21.90
N VAL A 37 1.56 0.37 -20.81
CA VAL A 37 0.83 1.45 -20.09
C VAL A 37 1.50 1.71 -18.75
N THR A 38 1.84 2.98 -18.48
CA THR A 38 2.26 3.44 -17.15
C THR A 38 1.16 4.31 -16.56
N VAL A 39 0.56 3.89 -15.45
CA VAL A 39 -0.47 4.68 -14.76
C VAL A 39 0.19 5.54 -13.69
N THR A 40 0.04 6.86 -13.83
CA THR A 40 0.67 7.86 -12.96
C THR A 40 -0.21 8.37 -11.84
N SER A 41 -1.52 8.05 -11.85
CA SER A 41 -2.45 8.32 -10.75
C SER A 41 -2.54 7.14 -9.79
N GLN A 42 -3.05 7.38 -8.58
CA GLN A 42 -3.43 6.29 -7.69
C GLN A 42 -4.51 5.42 -8.36
N THR A 43 -4.35 4.11 -8.23
CA THR A 43 -5.22 3.09 -8.81
C THR A 43 -5.68 2.08 -7.76
N ASN A 44 -6.67 1.30 -8.13
CA ASN A 44 -7.19 0.15 -7.39
C ASN A 44 -7.27 -1.10 -8.30
N ILE A 45 -7.59 -2.25 -7.72
CA ILE A 45 -7.66 -3.51 -8.47
C ILE A 45 -8.71 -3.49 -9.59
N THR A 46 -9.81 -2.76 -9.43
CA THR A 46 -10.86 -2.67 -10.46
C THR A 46 -10.35 -1.94 -11.69
N GLU A 47 -9.65 -0.83 -11.50
CA GLU A 47 -9.05 -0.05 -12.58
C GLU A 47 -7.92 -0.82 -13.29
N ILE A 48 -7.10 -1.56 -12.51
CA ILE A 48 -6.03 -2.42 -13.05
C ILE A 48 -6.63 -3.55 -13.90
N ASN A 49 -7.70 -4.20 -13.43
CA ASN A 49 -8.39 -5.24 -14.20
C ASN A 49 -9.02 -4.68 -15.48
N ASP A 50 -9.61 -3.48 -15.43
CA ASP A 50 -10.16 -2.84 -16.63
C ASP A 50 -9.06 -2.57 -17.68
N LEU A 51 -7.88 -2.11 -17.26
CA LEU A 51 -6.73 -1.92 -18.17
C LEU A 51 -6.31 -3.25 -18.82
N ARG A 52 -6.22 -4.32 -18.02
CA ARG A 52 -5.81 -5.65 -18.51
C ARG A 52 -6.85 -6.26 -19.46
N ASP A 53 -8.12 -6.15 -19.11
CA ASP A 53 -9.19 -6.85 -19.84
C ASP A 53 -9.62 -6.11 -21.09
N ASN A 54 -9.47 -4.78 -21.12
CA ASN A 54 -10.10 -3.95 -22.12
C ASN A 54 -9.15 -3.03 -22.90
N ASP A 55 -7.96 -2.72 -22.37
CA ASP A 55 -7.17 -1.61 -22.91
C ASP A 55 -5.88 -2.04 -23.57
N THR A 56 -5.15 -3.00 -23.00
CA THR A 56 -3.87 -3.43 -23.55
C THR A 56 -3.54 -4.87 -23.22
N THR A 57 -2.82 -5.54 -24.14
CA THR A 57 -2.10 -6.81 -23.89
C THR A 57 -0.61 -6.57 -23.58
N GLY A 58 -0.16 -5.33 -23.55
CA GLY A 58 1.19 -4.94 -23.15
C GLY A 58 1.37 -4.94 -21.63
N ASN A 59 2.57 -4.58 -21.17
CA ASN A 59 2.85 -4.49 -19.73
C ASN A 59 2.23 -3.24 -19.13
N ILE A 60 1.70 -3.38 -17.91
CA ILE A 60 1.14 -2.30 -17.11
C ILE A 60 2.07 -2.00 -15.95
N THR A 61 2.52 -0.76 -15.82
CA THR A 61 3.31 -0.26 -14.69
C THR A 61 2.45 0.67 -13.85
N ILE A 62 2.39 0.43 -12.55
CA ILE A 62 1.63 1.22 -11.60
C ILE A 62 2.58 2.04 -10.74
N ASN A 63 2.34 3.35 -10.63
CA ASN A 63 3.13 4.25 -9.78
C ASN A 63 2.54 4.43 -8.38
N ASP A 64 1.22 4.35 -8.24
CA ASP A 64 0.53 4.47 -6.97
C ASP A 64 -0.66 3.51 -6.91
N VAL A 65 -0.77 2.73 -5.83
CA VAL A 65 -1.89 1.81 -5.61
C VAL A 65 -2.40 1.91 -4.17
N SER A 66 -3.74 1.85 -4.00
CA SER A 66 -4.37 1.82 -2.69
C SER A 66 -5.35 0.66 -2.62
N GLU A 67 -5.00 -0.39 -1.84
CA GLU A 67 -5.76 -1.64 -1.80
C GLU A 67 -5.59 -2.42 -0.51
N SER A 68 -6.45 -3.42 -0.32
CA SER A 68 -6.28 -4.43 0.70
C SER A 68 -5.07 -5.33 0.41
N LYS A 69 -4.51 -5.96 1.43
CA LYS A 69 -3.38 -6.91 1.27
C LYS A 69 -3.69 -8.05 0.29
N ASP A 70 -4.93 -8.55 0.30
CA ASP A 70 -5.35 -9.67 -0.56
C ASP A 70 -5.44 -9.24 -2.03
N ASN A 71 -5.94 -8.03 -2.29
CA ASN A 71 -5.96 -7.45 -3.64
C ASN A 71 -4.53 -7.13 -4.13
N LEU A 72 -3.64 -6.64 -3.27
CA LEU A 72 -2.23 -6.41 -3.62
C LEU A 72 -1.53 -7.73 -3.99
N ALA A 73 -1.79 -8.80 -3.24
CA ALA A 73 -1.27 -10.13 -3.58
C ALA A 73 -1.82 -10.64 -4.92
N THR A 74 -3.10 -10.35 -5.21
CA THR A 74 -3.72 -10.69 -6.51
C THR A 74 -3.07 -9.91 -7.65
N ILE A 75 -2.88 -8.59 -7.50
CA ILE A 75 -2.23 -7.74 -8.50
C ILE A 75 -0.79 -8.21 -8.75
N GLN A 76 -0.04 -8.52 -7.68
CA GLN A 76 1.33 -9.03 -7.80
C GLN A 76 1.39 -10.38 -8.55
N GLY A 77 0.32 -11.17 -8.49
CA GLY A 77 0.18 -12.42 -9.24
C GLY A 77 -0.05 -12.23 -10.74
N TYR A 78 -0.33 -11.02 -11.20
CA TYR A 78 -0.51 -10.73 -12.62
C TYR A 78 0.85 -10.64 -13.32
N GLY A 79 1.06 -11.45 -14.35
CA GLY A 79 2.36 -11.51 -15.05
C GLY A 79 2.65 -10.30 -15.93
N ASP A 80 1.66 -9.48 -16.20
CA ASP A 80 1.67 -8.30 -17.06
C ASP A 80 1.60 -6.97 -16.26
N VAL A 81 1.46 -7.03 -14.93
CA VAL A 81 1.40 -5.86 -14.06
C VAL A 81 2.63 -5.75 -13.17
N SER A 82 3.22 -4.57 -13.06
CA SER A 82 4.38 -4.29 -12.21
C SER A 82 4.05 -3.27 -11.13
N LEU A 83 4.28 -3.65 -9.88
CA LEU A 83 4.26 -2.77 -8.69
C LEU A 83 5.66 -2.32 -8.27
N ALA A 84 6.71 -2.71 -8.98
CA ALA A 84 8.11 -2.48 -8.57
C ALA A 84 8.45 -1.01 -8.32
N ALA A 85 7.80 -0.07 -9.01
CA ALA A 85 7.99 1.37 -8.84
C ALA A 85 6.81 2.06 -8.12
N ALA A 86 5.88 1.27 -7.53
CA ALA A 86 4.68 1.82 -6.93
C ALA A 86 4.90 2.32 -5.50
N ASN A 87 4.27 3.44 -5.13
CA ASN A 87 3.92 3.70 -3.75
C ASN A 87 2.65 2.90 -3.43
N ILE A 88 2.71 2.11 -2.37
CA ILE A 88 1.62 1.21 -1.99
C ILE A 88 0.96 1.73 -0.70
N SER A 89 -0.37 1.91 -0.73
CA SER A 89 -1.18 2.21 0.45
C SER A 89 -2.02 0.99 0.82
N VAL A 90 -1.76 0.40 1.98
CA VAL A 90 -2.49 -0.77 2.47
C VAL A 90 -3.68 -0.31 3.30
N THR A 91 -4.89 -0.70 2.91
CA THR A 91 -6.14 -0.18 3.48
C THR A 91 -6.72 -1.01 4.62
N ASP A 92 -6.25 -2.23 4.82
CA ASP A 92 -6.69 -3.15 5.86
C ASP A 92 -5.61 -3.41 6.93
N VAL A 93 -5.95 -4.19 7.95
CA VAL A 93 -5.03 -4.55 9.04
C VAL A 93 -4.00 -5.56 8.55
N VAL A 94 -2.73 -5.30 8.86
CA VAL A 94 -1.62 -6.19 8.54
C VAL A 94 -0.79 -6.56 9.77
N THR A 95 -0.17 -7.73 9.72
CA THR A 95 0.95 -8.11 10.59
C THR A 95 2.27 -7.67 9.96
N LYS A 96 3.37 -7.78 10.73
CA LYS A 96 4.72 -7.52 10.20
C LYS A 96 5.03 -8.38 8.97
N ASP A 97 4.77 -9.68 9.03
CA ASP A 97 5.09 -10.59 7.93
C ASP A 97 4.31 -10.24 6.64
N GLN A 98 3.06 -9.79 6.79
CA GLN A 98 2.26 -9.32 5.65
C GLN A 98 2.80 -8.00 5.09
N ALA A 99 3.17 -7.06 5.96
CA ALA A 99 3.77 -5.79 5.56
C ALA A 99 5.12 -6.00 4.85
N ASP A 100 5.97 -6.89 5.35
CA ASP A 100 7.25 -7.25 4.71
C ASP A 100 7.03 -7.89 3.33
N THR A 101 6.01 -8.74 3.21
CA THR A 101 5.64 -9.36 1.92
C THR A 101 5.23 -8.29 0.91
N ILE A 102 4.37 -7.35 1.33
CA ILE A 102 3.91 -6.24 0.47
C ILE A 102 5.08 -5.28 0.14
N HIS A 103 5.96 -5.01 1.10
CA HIS A 103 7.16 -4.21 0.87
C HIS A 103 8.09 -4.86 -0.19
N GLY A 104 8.08 -6.20 -0.28
CA GLY A 104 8.78 -6.92 -1.35
C GLY A 104 8.20 -6.72 -2.75
N TYR A 105 7.02 -6.15 -2.91
CA TYR A 105 6.41 -5.87 -4.22
C TYR A 105 6.96 -4.59 -4.85
N ASN A 106 7.33 -3.58 -4.04
CA ASN A 106 7.93 -2.34 -4.51
C ASN A 106 9.45 -2.37 -4.29
N THR A 107 10.19 -2.60 -5.34
CA THR A 107 11.65 -2.82 -5.27
C THR A 107 12.47 -1.60 -5.73
N ALA A 108 11.83 -0.56 -6.27
CA ALA A 108 12.52 0.64 -6.70
C ALA A 108 12.88 1.54 -5.51
N ALA A 109 14.07 2.11 -5.54
CA ALA A 109 14.52 3.04 -4.50
C ALA A 109 13.60 4.27 -4.41
N GLY A 110 13.27 4.66 -3.18
CA GLY A 110 12.45 5.84 -2.91
C GLY A 110 10.93 5.59 -2.96
N THR A 111 10.47 4.36 -3.21
CA THR A 111 9.07 3.96 -3.07
C THR A 111 8.70 3.68 -1.62
N THR A 112 7.42 3.79 -1.29
CA THR A 112 6.94 3.59 0.09
C THR A 112 5.78 2.60 0.17
N VAL A 113 5.68 1.93 1.33
CA VAL A 113 4.49 1.18 1.76
C VAL A 113 3.89 1.91 2.96
N THR A 114 2.73 2.51 2.76
CA THR A 114 1.97 3.20 3.81
C THR A 114 0.92 2.26 4.38
N LEU A 115 0.97 2.03 5.69
CA LEU A 115 0.04 1.15 6.40
C LEU A 115 -1.05 1.98 7.08
N SER A 116 -2.33 1.60 6.90
CA SER A 116 -3.45 2.23 7.61
C SER A 116 -3.72 1.59 8.98
N SER A 117 -3.36 0.33 9.16
CA SER A 117 -3.52 -0.38 10.43
C SER A 117 -2.52 -1.53 10.57
N VAL A 118 -1.94 -1.69 11.78
CA VAL A 118 -1.01 -2.76 12.13
C VAL A 118 -1.48 -3.46 13.39
N SER A 119 -1.47 -4.79 13.40
CA SER A 119 -1.81 -5.60 14.59
C SER A 119 -0.80 -6.74 14.75
N ASP A 120 0.09 -6.64 15.75
CA ASP A 120 1.13 -7.64 15.99
C ASP A 120 1.69 -7.56 17.43
N ALA A 121 2.66 -8.41 17.78
CA ALA A 121 3.47 -8.27 18.97
C ALA A 121 4.28 -6.96 18.93
N PHE A 122 4.58 -6.38 20.10
CA PHE A 122 5.39 -5.15 20.17
C PHE A 122 6.70 -5.25 19.40
N SER A 123 7.45 -6.34 19.59
CA SER A 123 8.74 -6.55 18.94
C SER A 123 8.66 -6.55 17.40
N ASN A 124 7.57 -7.07 16.84
CA ASN A 124 7.31 -7.07 15.40
C ASN A 124 6.97 -5.66 14.88
N ILE A 125 6.12 -4.92 15.62
CA ILE A 125 5.76 -3.53 15.28
C ILE A 125 7.01 -2.63 15.35
N ASP A 126 7.85 -2.81 16.36
CA ASP A 126 9.11 -2.07 16.52
C ASP A 126 10.09 -2.34 15.38
N ALA A 127 10.22 -3.60 14.96
CA ALA A 127 11.05 -3.98 13.82
C ALA A 127 10.51 -3.38 12.50
N LEU A 128 9.19 -3.36 12.33
CA LEU A 128 8.53 -2.80 11.15
C LEU A 128 8.79 -1.29 11.01
N GLN A 129 8.76 -0.54 12.13
CA GLN A 129 9.12 0.89 12.14
C GLN A 129 10.56 1.15 11.69
N GLY A 130 11.46 0.21 11.90
CA GLY A 130 12.87 0.29 11.45
C GLY A 130 13.07 -0.11 9.97
N THR A 131 12.04 -0.57 9.28
CA THR A 131 12.12 -0.99 7.87
C THR A 131 12.07 0.23 6.96
N ASP A 132 13.12 0.46 6.17
CA ASP A 132 13.17 1.56 5.21
C ASP A 132 12.03 1.47 4.19
N GLY A 133 11.40 2.59 3.89
CA GLY A 133 10.25 2.63 2.97
C GLY A 133 8.91 2.24 3.59
N VAL A 134 8.83 1.73 4.84
CA VAL A 134 7.57 1.47 5.53
C VAL A 134 7.12 2.69 6.33
N VAL A 135 5.88 3.12 6.16
CA VAL A 135 5.29 4.31 6.80
C VAL A 135 4.10 3.92 7.65
N MET A 136 4.16 4.19 8.97
CA MET A 136 3.09 3.93 9.94
C MET A 136 2.54 5.19 10.61
N THR A 137 3.00 6.39 10.26
CA THR A 137 2.64 7.65 10.93
C THR A 137 1.12 7.89 11.00
N GLY A 138 0.34 7.38 10.04
CA GLY A 138 -1.12 7.46 10.00
C GLY A 138 -1.82 6.15 10.36
N ALA A 139 -1.11 5.14 10.86
CA ALA A 139 -1.67 3.83 11.14
C ALA A 139 -2.35 3.76 12.51
N THR A 140 -3.46 3.03 12.61
CA THR A 140 -3.93 2.52 13.90
C THR A 140 -3.05 1.34 14.30
N ILE A 141 -2.51 1.34 15.52
CA ILE A 141 -1.60 0.30 16.00
C ILE A 141 -2.28 -0.52 17.10
N THR A 142 -2.25 -1.84 16.99
CA THR A 142 -2.69 -2.77 18.04
C THR A 142 -1.52 -3.68 18.44
N ALA A 143 -0.99 -3.47 19.64
CA ALA A 143 -0.05 -4.39 20.26
C ALA A 143 -0.83 -5.56 20.88
N THR A 144 -0.72 -6.74 20.29
CA THR A 144 -1.46 -7.94 20.70
C THR A 144 -0.95 -8.51 22.02
N SER A 145 -1.73 -9.41 22.64
CA SER A 145 -1.36 -10.12 23.87
C SER A 145 -0.22 -11.14 23.70
N ALA A 146 0.27 -11.35 22.49
CA ALA A 146 1.41 -12.23 22.21
C ALA A 146 2.66 -11.81 22.97
N GLU A 147 2.82 -10.49 23.23
CA GLU A 147 3.89 -9.92 24.04
C GLU A 147 3.32 -8.84 24.98
N ALA A 148 3.65 -8.93 26.27
CA ALA A 148 3.20 -7.91 27.23
C ALA A 148 4.05 -6.64 27.08
N VAL A 149 3.36 -5.50 27.00
CA VAL A 149 3.95 -4.18 26.77
C VAL A 149 4.31 -3.52 28.11
N THR A 150 5.51 -2.96 28.20
CA THR A 150 5.93 -2.09 29.30
C THR A 150 5.59 -0.63 29.00
N LYS A 151 5.69 0.25 30.01
CA LYS A 151 5.52 1.71 29.81
C LYS A 151 6.46 2.24 28.70
N ALA A 152 7.74 1.83 28.72
CA ALA A 152 8.70 2.27 27.71
C ALA A 152 8.26 1.86 26.30
N ASN A 153 7.75 0.63 26.15
CA ASN A 153 7.25 0.13 24.87
C ASN A 153 5.96 0.85 24.44
N ALA A 154 5.03 1.11 25.35
CA ALA A 154 3.81 1.86 25.05
C ALA A 154 4.13 3.29 24.57
N THR A 155 5.03 3.98 25.25
CA THR A 155 5.50 5.32 24.83
C THR A 155 6.17 5.28 23.45
N LYS A 156 6.91 4.21 23.15
CA LYS A 156 7.56 4.03 21.86
C LYS A 156 6.53 3.81 20.74
N LEU A 157 5.50 2.99 20.99
CA LEU A 157 4.40 2.76 20.03
C LEU A 157 3.61 4.04 19.76
N ASP A 158 3.33 4.83 20.78
CA ASP A 158 2.67 6.15 20.65
C ASP A 158 3.46 7.08 19.73
N GLY A 159 4.79 7.01 19.77
CA GLY A 159 5.67 7.77 18.89
C GLY A 159 5.70 7.31 17.41
N PHE A 160 5.17 6.13 17.09
CA PHE A 160 5.17 5.61 15.72
C PHE A 160 4.01 6.11 14.86
N THR A 161 2.95 6.60 15.51
CA THR A 161 1.72 7.02 14.84
C THR A 161 1.14 8.29 15.45
N ASN A 162 0.31 8.99 14.70
CA ASN A 162 -0.55 10.07 15.19
C ASN A 162 -2.00 9.61 15.45
N LYS A 163 -2.23 8.29 15.44
CA LYS A 163 -3.53 7.65 15.68
C LYS A 163 -3.51 6.89 17.00
N THR A 164 -4.59 6.20 17.31
CA THR A 164 -4.71 5.41 18.53
C THR A 164 -3.80 4.20 18.51
N VAL A 165 -3.13 3.95 19.63
CA VAL A 165 -2.40 2.72 19.96
C VAL A 165 -3.24 1.92 20.95
N THR A 166 -3.62 0.72 20.62
CA THR A 166 -4.30 -0.23 21.52
C THR A 166 -3.30 -1.23 22.06
N VAL A 167 -3.25 -1.41 23.39
CA VAL A 167 -2.37 -2.36 24.06
C VAL A 167 -3.21 -3.43 24.76
N ALA A 168 -3.15 -4.67 24.25
CA ALA A 168 -3.96 -5.79 24.75
C ALA A 168 -3.38 -6.47 26.00
N SER A 169 -2.11 -6.26 26.34
CA SER A 169 -1.46 -6.83 27.54
C SER A 169 -0.35 -5.93 28.04
N VAL A 170 -0.40 -5.59 29.34
CA VAL A 170 0.61 -4.77 30.01
C VAL A 170 1.25 -5.54 31.14
N LYS A 171 2.58 -5.46 31.26
CA LYS A 171 3.34 -6.02 32.39
C LYS A 171 4.37 -5.00 32.86
N ASP A 172 4.01 -4.31 33.94
CA ASP A 172 4.89 -3.28 34.55
C ASP A 172 4.55 -3.07 36.03
N THR A 173 5.26 -2.17 36.71
CA THR A 173 4.90 -1.72 38.06
C THR A 173 3.55 -0.99 38.03
N ARG A 174 2.85 -0.96 39.19
CA ARG A 174 1.55 -0.26 39.31
C ARG A 174 1.64 1.21 38.84
N SER A 175 2.71 1.89 39.21
CA SER A 175 2.93 3.30 38.82
C SER A 175 3.03 3.43 37.31
N ASN A 176 3.82 2.57 36.65
CA ASN A 176 3.99 2.60 35.20
C ASN A 176 2.70 2.23 34.44
N VAL A 177 1.89 1.30 34.98
CA VAL A 177 0.57 0.95 34.39
C VAL A 177 -0.36 2.18 34.46
N THR A 178 -0.37 2.93 35.57
CA THR A 178 -1.12 4.19 35.66
C THR A 178 -0.62 5.22 34.64
N ASP A 179 0.70 5.36 34.50
CA ASP A 179 1.28 6.30 33.54
C ASP A 179 0.95 5.93 32.07
N ILE A 180 0.82 4.63 31.74
CA ILE A 180 0.36 4.19 30.41
C ILE A 180 -1.08 4.62 30.16
N SER A 181 -1.97 4.47 31.16
CA SER A 181 -3.37 4.87 31.04
C SER A 181 -3.55 6.38 30.85
N ASP A 182 -2.56 7.17 31.24
CA ASP A 182 -2.55 8.63 31.12
C ASP A 182 -1.94 9.12 29.78
N LEU A 183 -1.38 8.22 28.94
CA LEU A 183 -0.92 8.56 27.60
C LEU A 183 -2.12 8.83 26.68
N ALA A 184 -2.20 10.03 26.13
CA ALA A 184 -3.36 10.50 25.35
C ALA A 184 -3.65 9.67 24.08
N GLY A 185 -2.64 9.01 23.53
CA GLY A 185 -2.73 8.19 22.30
C GLY A 185 -2.87 6.69 22.56
N VAL A 186 -2.88 6.23 23.82
CA VAL A 186 -2.82 4.81 24.17
C VAL A 186 -4.12 4.36 24.86
N ASP A 187 -4.70 3.27 24.38
CA ASP A 187 -5.84 2.58 24.97
C ASP A 187 -5.41 1.19 25.46
N MET A 188 -5.78 0.86 26.69
CA MET A 188 -5.56 -0.44 27.31
C MET A 188 -6.88 -1.22 27.30
N SER A 189 -7.05 -2.18 26.38
CA SER A 189 -8.24 -3.00 26.23
C SER A 189 -8.10 -4.38 26.84
#